data_e249120d0668242e38a334703c818bf5
#
_entry.id   e249120d0668242e38a334703c818bf5
#
_cell.length_a   1.000
_cell.length_b   1.000
_cell.length_c   1.000
_cell.angle_alpha   90.00
_cell.angle_beta   90.00
_cell.angle_gamma   90.00
#
_symmetry.space_group_name_H-M   'P 1'
#
loop_
_entity.id
_entity.type
_entity.pdbx_description
1 polymer ?
#
loop_
_entity_poly.entity_id
_entity_poly.type
_entity_poly.pdbx_seq_one_letter_code
_entity_poly.pdbx_strand_id
1 'polypeptide(L)'
;MANSGNHHRFRKALGITLLALICIGGMELAVCRFAAPELFARVTAPVTALVQRAASGGAWLTESLAGALHSQEEELLVDQKASEPAEQDLPPAEDPAVTEFAVRNGQEVLTGGVVDVVYFNQGEAPWADAAYGPDEIRGYGCGPTSMAMLISSLKEETLDPAQAAREADEAGYCAPGSGSYLSIVEGMAGRYGLEAVSCPDLSAEELTQQLVSGNLFVALMGKGHFTDGGHFILLRGVTLEGKVLVADPNSRERSLVGWDPQLILDELSASRSNGAPLWRFSALGMP
;
A
#
# COMPACT_ATOMS: atom_id res chain seq x y z
N MET A 1 -5.44 -24.97 -53.19
CA MET A 1 -5.28 -25.32 -51.79
C MET A 1 -3.97 -26.08 -51.57
N ALA A 2 -2.87 -25.43 -51.37
CA ALA A 2 -1.58 -26.06 -50.95
C ALA A 2 -0.57 -24.96 -50.65
N ASN A 3 -0.40 -24.54 -49.41
CA ASN A 3 0.88 -23.98 -48.92
C ASN A 3 0.94 -23.72 -47.39
N SER A 4 0.07 -24.29 -46.59
CA SER A 4 0.07 -24.07 -45.14
C SER A 4 1.05 -24.98 -44.38
N GLY A 5 1.37 -26.16 -44.91
CA GLY A 5 2.21 -27.16 -44.24
C GLY A 5 3.72 -26.83 -44.19
N ASN A 6 4.20 -26.06 -45.16
CA ASN A 6 5.63 -25.79 -45.30
C ASN A 6 6.13 -24.70 -44.36
N HIS A 7 5.32 -23.69 -44.07
CA HIS A 7 5.65 -22.64 -43.09
C HIS A 7 5.75 -23.16 -41.67
N HIS A 8 4.92 -24.11 -41.27
CA HIS A 8 4.95 -24.67 -39.91
C HIS A 8 6.20 -25.54 -39.67
N ARG A 9 6.61 -26.32 -40.69
CA ARG A 9 7.86 -27.11 -40.60
C ARG A 9 9.10 -26.22 -40.57
N PHE A 10 9.13 -25.16 -41.38
CA PHE A 10 10.24 -24.19 -41.38
C PHE A 10 10.37 -23.45 -40.04
N ARG A 11 9.26 -23.02 -39.42
CA ARG A 11 9.27 -22.36 -38.09
C ARG A 11 9.73 -23.32 -36.99
N LYS A 12 9.34 -24.60 -37.03
CA LYS A 12 9.84 -25.62 -36.08
C LYS A 12 11.34 -25.91 -36.26
N ALA A 13 11.79 -26.05 -37.48
CA ALA A 13 13.21 -26.27 -37.77
C ALA A 13 14.04 -25.08 -37.31
N LEU A 14 13.61 -23.86 -37.60
CA LEU A 14 14.27 -22.62 -37.14
C LEU A 14 14.35 -22.53 -35.62
N GLY A 15 13.27 -22.88 -34.92
CA GLY A 15 13.22 -22.91 -33.46
C GLY A 15 14.17 -23.91 -32.83
N ILE A 16 14.25 -25.13 -33.40
CA ILE A 16 15.17 -26.18 -32.95
C ILE A 16 16.65 -25.76 -33.18
N THR A 17 16.95 -25.17 -34.34
CA THR A 17 18.30 -24.70 -34.65
C THR A 17 18.71 -23.55 -33.70
N LEU A 18 17.79 -22.61 -33.40
CA LEU A 18 18.06 -21.51 -32.48
C LEU A 18 18.32 -22.04 -31.05
N LEU A 19 17.50 -23.00 -30.59
CA LEU A 19 17.69 -23.63 -29.29
C LEU A 19 19.01 -24.37 -29.17
N ALA A 20 19.41 -25.11 -30.23
CA ALA A 20 20.71 -25.80 -30.28
C ALA A 20 21.89 -24.81 -30.21
N LEU A 21 21.80 -23.69 -30.93
CA LEU A 21 22.85 -22.63 -30.88
C LEU A 21 22.94 -21.98 -29.49
N ILE A 22 21.80 -21.74 -28.82
CA ILE A 22 21.76 -21.21 -27.43
C ILE A 22 22.41 -22.21 -26.46
N CYS A 23 22.12 -23.51 -26.60
CA CYS A 23 22.70 -24.54 -25.74
C CYS A 23 24.22 -24.69 -25.96
N ILE A 24 24.71 -24.66 -27.20
CA ILE A 24 26.12 -24.73 -27.53
C ILE A 24 26.85 -23.49 -26.99
N GLY A 25 26.36 -22.29 -27.27
CA GLY A 25 26.90 -21.04 -26.74
C GLY A 25 26.92 -20.95 -25.21
N GLY A 26 25.87 -21.48 -24.56
CA GLY A 26 25.78 -21.56 -23.08
C GLY A 26 26.86 -22.50 -22.50
N MET A 27 27.14 -23.61 -23.18
CA MET A 27 28.16 -24.57 -22.74
C MET A 27 29.58 -24.02 -22.95
N GLU A 28 29.83 -23.32 -24.04
CA GLU A 28 31.12 -22.64 -24.29
C GLU A 28 31.36 -21.52 -23.25
N LEU A 29 30.36 -20.73 -22.94
CA LEU A 29 30.46 -19.70 -21.90
C LEU A 29 30.72 -20.29 -20.51
N ALA A 30 30.10 -21.43 -20.17
CA ALA A 30 30.34 -22.12 -18.91
C ALA A 30 31.77 -22.64 -18.82
N VAL A 31 32.31 -23.20 -19.91
CA VAL A 31 33.72 -23.63 -19.96
C VAL A 31 34.69 -22.44 -19.86
N CYS A 32 34.40 -21.32 -20.54
CA CYS A 32 35.19 -20.09 -20.45
C CYS A 32 35.22 -19.51 -19.03
N ARG A 33 34.15 -19.62 -18.29
CA ARG A 33 34.08 -19.13 -16.88
C ARG A 33 35.10 -19.81 -15.98
N PHE A 34 35.37 -21.10 -16.18
CA PHE A 34 36.29 -21.88 -15.36
C PHE A 34 37.73 -21.93 -15.91
N ALA A 35 37.88 -21.95 -17.24
CA ALA A 35 39.18 -22.08 -17.88
C ALA A 35 39.86 -20.73 -18.20
N ALA A 36 39.10 -19.66 -18.43
CA ALA A 36 39.62 -18.34 -18.77
C ALA A 36 38.69 -17.21 -18.24
N PRO A 37 38.72 -16.93 -16.94
CA PRO A 37 37.75 -15.97 -16.30
C PRO A 37 37.90 -14.55 -16.87
N GLU A 38 39.09 -14.11 -17.27
CA GLU A 38 39.27 -12.78 -17.86
C GLU A 38 38.65 -12.65 -19.26
N LEU A 39 38.68 -13.73 -20.03
CA LEU A 39 38.05 -13.80 -21.36
C LEU A 39 36.52 -13.84 -21.22
N PHE A 40 36.02 -14.59 -20.24
CA PHE A 40 34.63 -14.63 -19.90
C PHE A 40 34.09 -13.23 -19.52
N ALA A 41 34.81 -12.49 -18.66
CA ALA A 41 34.44 -11.14 -18.28
C ALA A 41 34.39 -10.18 -19.47
N ARG A 42 35.34 -10.25 -20.41
CA ARG A 42 35.35 -9.39 -21.62
C ARG A 42 34.19 -9.70 -22.58
N VAL A 43 33.87 -10.98 -22.77
CA VAL A 43 32.81 -11.42 -23.69
C VAL A 43 31.42 -11.15 -23.10
N THR A 44 31.27 -11.27 -21.77
CA THR A 44 29.96 -11.07 -21.11
C THR A 44 29.70 -9.61 -20.72
N ALA A 45 30.72 -8.73 -20.63
CA ALA A 45 30.57 -7.32 -20.29
C ALA A 45 29.51 -6.56 -21.14
N PRO A 46 29.48 -6.69 -22.48
CA PRO A 46 28.43 -6.01 -23.26
C PRO A 46 27.04 -6.57 -23.04
N VAL A 47 26.91 -7.88 -22.73
CA VAL A 47 25.63 -8.52 -22.46
C VAL A 47 25.12 -8.12 -21.07
N THR A 48 26.01 -8.08 -20.08
CA THR A 48 25.65 -7.61 -18.72
C THR A 48 25.26 -6.12 -18.73
N ALA A 49 25.94 -5.28 -19.49
CA ALA A 49 25.58 -3.89 -19.70
C ALA A 49 24.22 -3.73 -20.40
N LEU A 50 23.90 -4.60 -21.36
CA LEU A 50 22.62 -4.61 -22.07
C LEU A 50 21.50 -5.09 -21.16
N VAL A 51 21.74 -6.11 -20.33
CA VAL A 51 20.79 -6.62 -19.34
C VAL A 51 20.54 -5.59 -18.24
N GLN A 52 21.56 -4.88 -17.77
CA GLN A 52 21.40 -3.78 -16.81
C GLN A 52 20.62 -2.59 -17.42
N ARG A 53 20.87 -2.26 -18.69
CA ARG A 53 20.08 -1.26 -19.42
C ARG A 53 18.62 -1.71 -19.65
N ALA A 54 18.39 -2.99 -19.91
CA ALA A 54 17.04 -3.53 -20.05
C ALA A 54 16.33 -3.60 -18.70
N ALA A 55 17.04 -3.87 -17.61
CA ALA A 55 16.49 -3.84 -16.25
C ALA A 55 16.14 -2.41 -15.81
N SER A 56 16.98 -1.42 -16.13
CA SER A 56 16.66 -0.01 -15.90
C SER A 56 15.54 0.50 -16.84
N GLY A 57 15.44 -0.03 -18.05
CA GLY A 57 14.31 0.21 -18.95
C GLY A 57 13.01 -0.49 -18.52
N GLY A 58 13.12 -1.60 -17.78
CA GLY A 58 12.00 -2.30 -17.17
C GLY A 58 11.36 -1.49 -16.05
N ALA A 59 12.14 -0.78 -15.26
CA ALA A 59 11.63 0.16 -14.25
C ALA A 59 10.83 1.30 -14.90
N TRP A 60 11.32 1.86 -16.02
CA TRP A 60 10.58 2.89 -16.78
C TRP A 60 9.27 2.34 -17.38
N LEU A 61 9.25 1.08 -17.85
CA LEU A 61 8.02 0.45 -18.36
C LEU A 61 7.01 0.16 -17.24
N THR A 62 7.47 -0.20 -16.04
CA THR A 62 6.59 -0.39 -14.88
C THR A 62 6.02 0.95 -14.38
N GLU A 63 6.83 2.03 -14.38
CA GLU A 63 6.35 3.39 -14.09
C GLU A 63 5.35 3.90 -15.14
N SER A 64 5.63 3.67 -16.44
CA SER A 64 4.72 4.08 -17.51
C SER A 64 3.41 3.27 -17.50
N LEU A 65 3.46 1.98 -17.11
CA LEU A 65 2.27 1.15 -16.94
C LEU A 65 1.50 1.53 -15.68
N ALA A 66 2.19 1.84 -14.57
CA ALA A 66 1.58 2.35 -13.36
C ALA A 66 0.85 3.67 -13.63
N GLY A 67 1.49 4.63 -14.31
CA GLY A 67 0.85 5.88 -14.71
C GLY A 67 -0.35 5.70 -15.64
N ALA A 68 -0.31 4.71 -16.56
CA ALA A 68 -1.45 4.40 -17.43
C ALA A 68 -2.60 3.69 -16.67
N LEU A 69 -2.29 2.94 -15.62
CA LEU A 69 -3.30 2.34 -14.75
C LEU A 69 -3.94 3.39 -13.84
N HIS A 70 -3.14 4.33 -13.30
CA HIS A 70 -3.66 5.42 -12.48
C HIS A 70 -4.61 6.35 -13.25
N SER A 71 -4.37 6.58 -14.55
CA SER A 71 -5.27 7.39 -15.37
C SER A 71 -6.69 6.80 -15.53
N GLN A 72 -6.87 5.48 -15.27
CA GLN A 72 -8.19 4.85 -15.23
C GLN A 72 -8.88 4.98 -13.87
N GLU A 73 -8.12 5.31 -12.80
CA GLU A 73 -8.66 5.53 -11.45
C GLU A 73 -9.18 6.96 -11.28
N GLU A 74 -8.72 7.91 -12.09
CA GLU A 74 -9.05 9.34 -11.97
C GLU A 74 -10.57 9.60 -12.02
N GLU A 75 -11.32 8.81 -12.76
CA GLU A 75 -12.78 8.91 -12.88
C GLU A 75 -13.54 8.39 -11.63
N LEU A 76 -12.86 7.68 -10.72
CA LEU A 76 -13.44 7.05 -9.52
C LEU A 76 -12.92 7.67 -8.21
N LEU A 77 -12.08 8.70 -8.29
CA LEU A 77 -11.52 9.35 -7.11
C LEU A 77 -12.61 10.08 -6.33
N VAL A 78 -12.66 9.77 -5.05
CA VAL A 78 -13.43 10.53 -4.06
C VAL A 78 -12.50 11.59 -3.49
N ASP A 79 -12.97 12.84 -3.38
CA ASP A 79 -12.21 13.93 -2.77
C ASP A 79 -11.85 13.55 -1.33
N GLN A 80 -10.56 13.40 -1.06
CA GLN A 80 -9.98 13.02 0.25
C GLN A 80 -9.50 14.24 1.03
N LYS A 81 -9.98 15.43 0.69
CA LYS A 81 -9.65 16.63 1.44
C LYS A 81 -10.02 16.47 2.92
N ALA A 82 -9.07 16.77 3.79
CA ALA A 82 -9.28 16.72 5.23
C ALA A 82 -10.49 17.59 5.62
N SER A 83 -11.43 16.98 6.33
CA SER A 83 -12.59 17.65 6.93
C SER A 83 -12.52 17.54 8.44
N GLU A 84 -12.88 18.60 9.15
CA GLU A 84 -13.03 18.54 10.60
C GLU A 84 -14.34 17.79 10.95
N PRO A 85 -14.31 16.88 11.95
CA PRO A 85 -15.53 16.21 12.39
C PRO A 85 -16.50 17.23 13.01
N ALA A 86 -17.77 17.02 12.79
CA ALA A 86 -18.78 17.73 13.57
C ALA A 86 -18.68 17.22 15.02
N GLU A 87 -18.28 18.08 15.93
CA GLU A 87 -18.01 17.76 17.36
C GLU A 87 -19.22 17.12 18.07
N GLN A 88 -20.41 17.27 17.48
CA GLN A 88 -21.69 16.79 18.04
C GLN A 88 -22.00 15.31 17.76
N ASP A 89 -21.26 14.66 16.87
CA ASP A 89 -21.53 13.30 16.41
C ASP A 89 -20.52 12.26 16.91
N LEU A 90 -19.59 12.67 17.79
CA LEU A 90 -18.61 11.74 18.36
C LEU A 90 -19.24 10.92 19.50
N PRO A 91 -19.02 9.59 19.53
CA PRO A 91 -19.26 8.79 20.72
C PRO A 91 -18.45 9.33 21.91
N PRO A 92 -18.84 9.03 23.16
CA PRO A 92 -18.02 9.36 24.31
C PRO A 92 -16.63 8.68 24.20
N ALA A 93 -15.59 9.40 24.64
CA ALA A 93 -14.26 8.84 24.69
C ALA A 93 -14.22 7.61 25.59
N GLU A 94 -13.43 6.61 25.16
CA GLU A 94 -13.18 5.40 25.95
C GLU A 94 -12.34 5.72 27.19
N ASP A 95 -12.46 4.86 28.22
CA ASP A 95 -11.58 4.91 29.39
C ASP A 95 -10.12 4.73 28.94
N PRO A 96 -9.16 5.50 29.50
CA PRO A 96 -7.72 5.29 29.20
C PRO A 96 -7.21 3.86 29.44
N ALA A 97 -7.91 3.09 30.29
CA ALA A 97 -7.62 1.67 30.47
C ALA A 97 -7.97 0.83 29.23
N VAL A 98 -8.86 1.31 28.36
CA VAL A 98 -9.25 0.66 27.10
C VAL A 98 -8.35 1.13 25.96
N THR A 99 -8.17 2.44 25.80
CA THR A 99 -7.33 3.03 24.76
C THR A 99 -6.81 4.41 25.18
N GLU A 100 -5.55 4.68 24.92
CA GLU A 100 -4.93 5.97 25.16
C GLU A 100 -3.77 6.23 24.20
N PHE A 101 -3.32 7.47 24.11
CA PHE A 101 -2.03 7.80 23.52
C PHE A 101 -0.93 7.55 24.56
N ALA A 102 0.01 6.68 24.21
CA ALA A 102 1.18 6.34 25.03
C ALA A 102 2.48 6.56 24.25
N VAL A 103 3.61 6.59 24.93
CA VAL A 103 4.93 6.62 24.27
C VAL A 103 5.57 5.24 24.41
N ARG A 104 5.97 4.65 23.31
CA ARG A 104 6.71 3.39 23.22
C ARG A 104 7.93 3.57 22.31
N ASN A 105 9.11 3.27 22.81
CA ASN A 105 10.37 3.39 22.05
C ASN A 105 10.59 4.78 21.41
N GLY A 106 10.11 5.85 22.08
CA GLY A 106 10.22 7.22 21.59
C GLY A 106 9.17 7.61 20.53
N GLN A 107 8.22 6.72 20.21
CA GLN A 107 7.12 7.00 19.31
C GLN A 107 5.80 7.09 20.07
N GLU A 108 4.90 7.93 19.58
CA GLU A 108 3.52 7.96 20.06
C GLU A 108 2.76 6.78 19.47
N VAL A 109 2.05 6.06 20.31
CA VAL A 109 1.23 4.91 19.91
C VAL A 109 -0.17 5.01 20.49
N LEU A 110 -1.13 4.39 19.83
CA LEU A 110 -2.47 4.11 20.34
C LEU A 110 -2.51 2.69 20.90
N THR A 111 -2.88 2.57 22.17
CA THR A 111 -3.04 1.30 22.88
C THR A 111 -4.44 0.72 22.68
N GLY A 112 -4.71 -0.48 23.21
CA GLY A 112 -6.04 -1.11 23.27
C GLY A 112 -6.34 -2.12 22.19
N GLY A 113 -5.52 -2.25 21.16
CA GLY A 113 -5.55 -3.36 20.20
C GLY A 113 -4.66 -4.52 20.65
N VAL A 114 -4.62 -5.60 19.85
CA VAL A 114 -3.65 -6.69 20.01
C VAL A 114 -2.21 -6.18 19.77
N VAL A 115 -2.09 -5.17 18.94
CA VAL A 115 -0.84 -4.46 18.62
C VAL A 115 -1.04 -2.98 18.95
N ASP A 116 -0.08 -2.37 19.64
CA ASP A 116 -0.01 -0.91 19.76
C ASP A 116 0.30 -0.30 18.39
N VAL A 117 -0.53 0.63 17.93
CA VAL A 117 -0.39 1.23 16.61
C VAL A 117 0.33 2.56 16.72
N VAL A 118 1.44 2.73 16.00
CA VAL A 118 2.14 4.02 15.87
C VAL A 118 1.16 5.04 15.30
N TYR A 119 1.07 6.20 15.95
CA TYR A 119 0.11 7.23 15.57
C TYR A 119 0.81 8.46 14.98
N PHE A 120 0.26 8.94 13.89
CA PHE A 120 0.62 10.21 13.27
C PHE A 120 -0.65 10.98 12.91
N ASN A 121 -0.71 12.27 13.27
CA ASN A 121 -1.74 13.16 12.78
C ASN A 121 -1.20 13.97 11.60
N GLN A 122 -1.88 13.90 10.44
CA GLN A 122 -1.45 14.58 9.22
C GLN A 122 -1.41 16.11 9.35
N GLY A 123 -2.21 16.67 10.28
CA GLY A 123 -2.28 18.12 10.56
C GLY A 123 -1.21 18.64 11.53
N GLU A 124 -0.37 17.77 12.09
CA GLU A 124 0.63 18.15 13.10
C GLU A 124 2.02 18.35 12.48
N ALA A 125 2.82 19.21 13.16
CA ALA A 125 4.24 19.34 12.83
C ALA A 125 5.02 18.06 13.20
N PRO A 126 6.11 17.74 12.49
CA PRO A 126 6.79 18.59 11.50
C PRO A 126 6.32 18.40 10.04
N TRP A 127 5.40 17.50 9.74
CA TRP A 127 5.05 17.07 8.38
C TRP A 127 3.84 17.77 7.77
N ALA A 128 2.99 18.42 8.56
CA ALA A 128 1.73 18.99 8.09
C ALA A 128 1.86 19.88 6.84
N ASP A 129 2.90 20.73 6.80
CA ASP A 129 3.18 21.66 5.70
C ASP A 129 4.11 21.05 4.62
N ALA A 130 4.49 19.78 4.76
CA ALA A 130 5.30 19.11 3.75
C ALA A 130 4.47 18.80 2.51
N ALA A 131 5.16 18.74 1.35
CA ALA A 131 4.53 18.48 0.08
C ALA A 131 4.06 17.02 -0.05
N TYR A 132 2.89 16.85 -0.64
CA TYR A 132 2.40 15.61 -1.21
C TYR A 132 1.93 15.92 -2.64
N GLY A 133 2.82 15.71 -3.62
CA GLY A 133 2.66 16.25 -4.96
C GLY A 133 2.55 17.78 -4.93
N PRO A 134 1.51 18.38 -5.55
CA PRO A 134 1.27 19.83 -5.50
C PRO A 134 0.57 20.29 -4.23
N ASP A 135 0.10 19.37 -3.38
CA ASP A 135 -0.71 19.65 -2.21
C ASP A 135 0.12 19.56 -0.90
N GLU A 136 -0.49 19.89 0.24
CA GLU A 136 0.11 19.73 1.56
C GLU A 136 -0.47 18.50 2.27
N ILE A 137 0.35 17.82 3.08
CA ILE A 137 -0.05 16.62 3.84
C ILE A 137 -1.26 16.93 4.73
N ARG A 138 -1.29 18.10 5.40
CA ARG A 138 -2.42 18.48 6.27
C ARG A 138 -3.77 18.40 5.55
N GLY A 139 -3.81 18.72 4.27
CA GLY A 139 -5.04 18.79 3.48
C GLY A 139 -5.40 17.48 2.78
N TYR A 140 -4.39 16.73 2.31
CA TYR A 140 -4.59 15.61 1.39
C TYR A 140 -3.77 14.36 1.74
N GLY A 141 -3.10 14.35 2.88
CA GLY A 141 -2.15 13.32 3.29
C GLY A 141 -2.73 12.12 4.03
N CYS A 142 -4.04 11.89 4.08
CA CYS A 142 -4.62 10.78 4.83
C CYS A 142 -4.10 9.41 4.35
N GLY A 143 -3.95 9.21 3.04
CA GLY A 143 -3.41 7.99 2.45
C GLY A 143 -1.99 7.68 2.92
N PRO A 144 -0.99 8.53 2.60
CA PRO A 144 0.39 8.30 3.03
C PRO A 144 0.54 8.28 4.55
N THR A 145 -0.24 9.07 5.33
CA THR A 145 -0.17 9.04 6.81
C THR A 145 -0.73 7.73 7.36
N SER A 146 -1.84 7.20 6.83
CA SER A 146 -2.35 5.89 7.23
C SER A 146 -1.36 4.77 6.90
N MET A 147 -0.72 4.81 5.73
CA MET A 147 0.32 3.85 5.38
C MET A 147 1.56 3.99 6.27
N ALA A 148 1.95 5.21 6.65
CA ALA A 148 3.03 5.46 7.60
C ALA A 148 2.74 4.83 8.98
N MET A 149 1.53 5.03 9.51
CA MET A 149 1.07 4.40 10.75
C MET A 149 1.11 2.87 10.66
N LEU A 150 0.53 2.29 9.60
CA LEU A 150 0.49 0.85 9.38
C LEU A 150 1.89 0.24 9.31
N ILE A 151 2.75 0.79 8.44
CA ILE A 151 4.11 0.27 8.19
C ILE A 151 4.95 0.39 9.46
N SER A 152 4.94 1.54 10.14
CA SER A 152 5.67 1.73 11.39
C SER A 152 5.18 0.82 12.53
N SER A 153 3.92 0.40 12.48
CA SER A 153 3.35 -0.52 13.49
C SER A 153 3.72 -1.99 13.24
N LEU A 154 3.91 -2.38 11.97
CA LEU A 154 4.13 -3.77 11.57
C LEU A 154 5.60 -4.07 11.24
N LYS A 155 6.45 -3.05 11.13
CA LYS A 155 7.88 -3.18 10.82
C LYS A 155 8.72 -2.59 11.96
N GLU A 156 10.00 -2.97 12.02
CA GLU A 156 10.94 -2.44 13.01
C GLU A 156 11.44 -1.03 12.66
N GLU A 157 11.11 -0.52 11.48
CA GLU A 157 11.50 0.79 10.99
C GLU A 157 10.37 1.81 11.09
N THR A 158 10.71 3.05 11.40
CA THR A 158 9.75 4.17 11.42
C THR A 158 9.71 4.82 10.05
N LEU A 159 8.52 4.84 9.46
CA LEU A 159 8.20 5.62 8.27
C LEU A 159 7.35 6.82 8.71
N ASP A 160 7.91 8.04 8.67
CA ASP A 160 7.13 9.23 9.01
C ASP A 160 6.23 9.68 7.84
N PRO A 161 5.18 10.49 8.12
CA PRO A 161 4.25 10.95 7.09
C PRO A 161 4.89 11.72 5.93
N ALA A 162 5.94 12.51 6.19
CA ALA A 162 6.62 13.27 5.14
C ALA A 162 7.44 12.35 4.23
N GLN A 163 8.05 11.33 4.78
CA GLN A 163 8.74 10.31 4.00
C GLN A 163 7.74 9.47 3.19
N ALA A 164 6.66 9.03 3.83
CA ALA A 164 5.60 8.26 3.16
C ALA A 164 4.98 9.04 1.99
N ALA A 165 4.71 10.34 2.18
CA ALA A 165 4.17 11.20 1.13
C ALA A 165 5.13 11.35 -0.05
N ARG A 166 6.43 11.55 0.20
CA ARG A 166 7.45 11.60 -0.87
C ARG A 166 7.51 10.30 -1.65
N GLU A 167 7.58 9.16 -0.95
CA GLU A 167 7.66 7.84 -1.58
C GLU A 167 6.39 7.51 -2.37
N ALA A 168 5.22 7.92 -1.88
CA ALA A 168 3.95 7.75 -2.57
C ALA A 168 3.86 8.64 -3.82
N ASP A 169 4.32 9.89 -3.76
CA ASP A 169 4.36 10.80 -4.91
C ASP A 169 5.34 10.30 -5.98
N GLU A 170 6.57 9.93 -5.59
CA GLU A 170 7.56 9.35 -6.50
C GLU A 170 7.09 8.06 -7.19
N ALA A 171 6.24 7.28 -6.51
CA ALA A 171 5.65 6.07 -7.07
C ALA A 171 4.36 6.33 -7.89
N GLY A 172 3.91 7.60 -7.99
CA GLY A 172 2.74 7.99 -8.76
C GLY A 172 1.41 7.73 -8.04
N TYR A 173 1.40 7.62 -6.71
CA TYR A 173 0.17 7.42 -5.93
C TYR A 173 -0.49 8.72 -5.46
N CYS A 174 0.13 9.87 -5.71
CA CYS A 174 -0.49 11.17 -5.47
C CYS A 174 -1.53 11.48 -6.55
N ALA A 175 -2.74 11.84 -6.14
CA ALA A 175 -3.81 12.34 -6.99
C ALA A 175 -4.00 13.84 -6.71
N PRO A 176 -3.44 14.73 -7.55
CA PRO A 176 -3.42 16.17 -7.32
C PRO A 176 -4.81 16.75 -7.03
N GLY A 177 -4.94 17.46 -5.90
CA GLY A 177 -6.20 18.07 -5.46
C GLY A 177 -7.26 17.09 -4.98
N SER A 178 -6.94 15.77 -4.87
CA SER A 178 -7.88 14.73 -4.46
C SER A 178 -7.32 13.76 -3.42
N GLY A 179 -6.03 13.84 -3.10
CA GLY A 179 -5.36 12.99 -2.12
C GLY A 179 -4.55 11.86 -2.76
N SER A 180 -5.00 10.61 -2.66
CA SER A 180 -4.26 9.45 -3.14
C SER A 180 -5.08 8.58 -4.08
N TYR A 181 -4.44 8.02 -5.10
CA TYR A 181 -4.99 6.89 -5.82
C TYR A 181 -5.09 5.67 -4.91
N LEU A 182 -6.09 4.82 -5.12
CA LEU A 182 -6.37 3.68 -4.22
C LEU A 182 -5.28 2.62 -4.25
N SER A 183 -4.51 2.55 -5.32
CA SER A 183 -3.32 1.72 -5.47
C SER A 183 -2.20 2.03 -4.46
N ILE A 184 -2.27 3.16 -3.74
CA ILE A 184 -1.33 3.49 -2.66
C ILE A 184 -1.27 2.39 -1.60
N VAL A 185 -2.40 1.76 -1.27
CA VAL A 185 -2.46 0.77 -0.20
C VAL A 185 -1.63 -0.47 -0.55
N GLU A 186 -1.92 -1.11 -1.69
CA GLU A 186 -1.17 -2.28 -2.14
C GLU A 186 0.27 -1.94 -2.51
N GLY A 187 0.48 -0.78 -3.16
CA GLY A 187 1.79 -0.35 -3.63
C GLY A 187 2.76 -0.04 -2.49
N MET A 188 2.36 0.77 -1.52
CA MET A 188 3.19 1.06 -0.34
C MET A 188 3.38 -0.19 0.52
N ALA A 189 2.33 -0.99 0.75
CA ALA A 189 2.45 -2.24 1.48
C ALA A 189 3.49 -3.18 0.84
N GLY A 190 3.39 -3.42 -0.46
CA GLY A 190 4.32 -4.27 -1.21
C GLY A 190 5.76 -3.79 -1.16
N ARG A 191 6.01 -2.48 -1.20
CA ARG A 191 7.33 -1.87 -1.06
C ARG A 191 8.01 -2.23 0.27
N TYR A 192 7.23 -2.35 1.34
CA TYR A 192 7.70 -2.72 2.67
C TYR A 192 7.51 -4.22 3.00
N GLY A 193 7.20 -5.05 1.99
CA GLY A 193 7.03 -6.49 2.16
C GLY A 193 5.85 -6.85 3.05
N LEU A 194 4.77 -6.07 3.00
CA LEU A 194 3.49 -6.37 3.60
C LEU A 194 2.53 -6.85 2.51
N GLU A 195 1.66 -7.78 2.84
CA GLU A 195 0.61 -8.27 1.97
C GLU A 195 -0.72 -7.59 2.32
N ALA A 196 -1.30 -6.88 1.35
CA ALA A 196 -2.63 -6.29 1.45
C ALA A 196 -3.67 -7.29 0.92
N VAL A 197 -4.62 -7.69 1.75
CA VAL A 197 -5.70 -8.60 1.35
C VAL A 197 -7.01 -7.82 1.28
N SER A 198 -7.57 -7.68 0.07
CA SER A 198 -8.87 -7.02 -0.11
C SER A 198 -10.00 -7.79 0.57
N CYS A 199 -10.82 -7.09 1.34
CA CYS A 199 -11.93 -7.65 2.11
C CYS A 199 -13.19 -6.76 2.02
N PRO A 200 -13.76 -6.53 0.82
CA PRO A 200 -14.80 -5.51 0.64
C PRO A 200 -16.17 -5.86 1.24
N ASP A 201 -16.41 -7.13 1.54
CA ASP A 201 -17.74 -7.65 1.88
C ASP A 201 -17.75 -8.37 3.25
N LEU A 202 -16.95 -7.91 4.22
CA LEU A 202 -16.98 -8.44 5.58
C LEU A 202 -18.28 -8.06 6.31
N SER A 203 -18.81 -8.98 7.08
CA SER A 203 -19.80 -8.66 8.11
C SER A 203 -19.17 -8.01 9.34
N ALA A 204 -19.95 -7.35 10.18
CA ALA A 204 -19.48 -6.75 11.43
C ALA A 204 -18.85 -7.79 12.37
N GLU A 205 -19.40 -9.01 12.40
CA GLU A 205 -18.85 -10.11 13.19
C GLU A 205 -17.50 -10.57 12.65
N GLU A 206 -17.36 -10.76 11.34
CA GLU A 206 -16.08 -11.13 10.72
C GLU A 206 -15.02 -10.05 10.91
N LEU A 207 -15.36 -8.77 10.74
CA LEU A 207 -14.46 -7.65 10.99
C LEU A 207 -13.92 -7.69 12.42
N THR A 208 -14.81 -7.81 13.42
CA THR A 208 -14.40 -7.85 14.83
C THR A 208 -13.56 -9.08 15.13
N GLN A 209 -13.88 -10.27 14.60
CA GLN A 209 -13.08 -11.48 14.76
C GLN A 209 -11.67 -11.32 14.18
N GLN A 210 -11.53 -10.69 13.00
CA GLN A 210 -10.23 -10.43 12.38
C GLN A 210 -9.39 -9.45 13.23
N LEU A 211 -10.00 -8.39 13.76
CA LEU A 211 -9.31 -7.42 14.63
C LEU A 211 -8.87 -8.06 15.95
N VAL A 212 -9.71 -8.88 16.59
CA VAL A 212 -9.34 -9.65 17.79
C VAL A 212 -8.22 -10.66 17.52
N SER A 213 -8.12 -11.15 16.28
CA SER A 213 -7.02 -12.04 15.86
C SER A 213 -5.71 -11.28 15.57
N GLY A 214 -5.65 -9.96 15.81
CA GLY A 214 -4.44 -9.15 15.63
C GLY A 214 -4.22 -8.67 14.21
N ASN A 215 -5.23 -8.76 13.32
CA ASN A 215 -5.15 -8.11 12.03
C ASN A 215 -5.43 -6.61 12.18
N LEU A 216 -4.79 -5.81 11.32
CA LEU A 216 -5.09 -4.39 11.11
C LEU A 216 -5.77 -4.22 9.76
N PHE A 217 -6.55 -3.15 9.62
CA PHE A 217 -7.15 -2.80 8.33
C PHE A 217 -6.85 -1.36 7.96
N VAL A 218 -6.59 -1.12 6.69
CA VAL A 218 -6.76 0.19 6.06
C VAL A 218 -8.18 0.24 5.52
N ALA A 219 -8.93 1.26 5.87
CA ALA A 219 -10.30 1.47 5.41
C ALA A 219 -10.39 2.80 4.64
N LEU A 220 -11.00 2.77 3.47
CA LEU A 220 -11.41 3.97 2.75
C LEU A 220 -12.85 4.29 3.12
N MET A 221 -13.02 5.32 3.93
CA MET A 221 -14.32 5.81 4.34
C MET A 221 -14.95 6.67 3.24
N GLY A 222 -16.25 6.55 3.07
CA GLY A 222 -17.08 7.47 2.32
C GLY A 222 -17.70 8.52 3.24
N LYS A 223 -18.68 9.28 2.71
CA LYS A 223 -19.36 10.33 3.47
C LYS A 223 -20.04 9.78 4.72
N GLY A 224 -19.72 10.34 5.87
CA GLY A 224 -20.26 9.95 7.17
C GLY A 224 -19.56 10.67 8.32
N HIS A 225 -19.37 9.98 9.44
CA HIS A 225 -18.74 10.51 10.65
C HIS A 225 -17.24 10.81 10.49
N PHE A 226 -16.57 10.15 9.54
CA PHE A 226 -15.14 10.28 9.33
C PHE A 226 -14.78 11.35 8.31
N THR A 227 -15.66 11.64 7.36
CA THR A 227 -15.39 12.58 6.27
C THR A 227 -16.68 12.97 5.53
N ASP A 228 -16.65 14.13 4.86
CA ASP A 228 -17.67 14.53 3.88
C ASP A 228 -17.42 13.96 2.49
N GLY A 229 -16.22 13.46 2.21
CA GLY A 229 -15.80 12.92 0.93
C GLY A 229 -15.23 11.52 1.05
N GLY A 230 -13.91 11.37 0.82
CA GLY A 230 -13.12 10.15 1.03
C GLY A 230 -12.09 10.35 2.12
N HIS A 231 -11.79 9.29 2.91
CA HIS A 231 -10.78 9.38 3.96
C HIS A 231 -10.20 8.01 4.30
N PHE A 232 -8.88 7.92 4.36
CA PHE A 232 -8.22 6.70 4.83
C PHE A 232 -8.03 6.73 6.34
N ILE A 233 -8.40 5.63 7.00
CA ILE A 233 -8.17 5.39 8.43
C ILE A 233 -7.62 3.98 8.65
N LEU A 234 -7.07 3.71 9.84
CA LEU A 234 -6.78 2.34 10.27
C LEU A 234 -7.84 1.85 11.24
N LEU A 235 -8.26 0.58 11.08
CA LEU A 235 -9.00 -0.17 12.10
C LEU A 235 -7.99 -1.05 12.83
N ARG A 236 -7.92 -0.98 14.18
CA ARG A 236 -6.76 -1.49 14.94
C ARG A 236 -7.08 -2.38 16.13
N GLY A 237 -8.32 -2.48 16.51
CA GLY A 237 -8.70 -3.29 17.68
C GLY A 237 -10.20 -3.25 17.95
N VAL A 238 -10.59 -3.94 19.01
CA VAL A 238 -11.98 -4.04 19.46
C VAL A 238 -12.02 -3.94 20.98
N THR A 239 -12.92 -3.14 21.54
CA THR A 239 -13.18 -3.07 22.98
C THR A 239 -13.90 -4.32 23.49
N LEU A 240 -13.98 -4.50 24.80
CA LEU A 240 -14.72 -5.60 25.41
C LEU A 240 -16.23 -5.55 25.10
N GLU A 241 -16.75 -4.35 24.80
CA GLU A 241 -18.13 -4.11 24.40
C GLU A 241 -18.36 -4.34 22.89
N GLY A 242 -17.33 -4.77 22.16
CA GLY A 242 -17.39 -5.05 20.72
C GLY A 242 -17.31 -3.82 19.82
N LYS A 243 -16.87 -2.68 20.35
CA LYS A 243 -16.64 -1.47 19.56
C LYS A 243 -15.29 -1.50 18.86
N VAL A 244 -15.23 -1.01 17.63
CA VAL A 244 -13.98 -0.96 16.85
C VAL A 244 -13.18 0.29 17.22
N LEU A 245 -11.91 0.10 17.52
CA LEU A 245 -10.95 1.16 17.76
C LEU A 245 -10.26 1.53 16.42
N VAL A 246 -10.16 2.83 16.15
CA VAL A 246 -9.54 3.35 14.92
C VAL A 246 -8.27 4.13 15.23
N ALA A 247 -7.42 4.34 14.21
CA ALA A 247 -6.41 5.38 14.20
C ALA A 247 -6.71 6.28 12.99
N ASP A 248 -7.24 7.45 13.26
CA ASP A 248 -7.61 8.43 12.26
C ASP A 248 -6.49 9.45 12.09
N PRO A 249 -5.86 9.54 10.90
CA PRO A 249 -4.76 10.46 10.67
C PRO A 249 -5.16 11.94 10.73
N ASN A 250 -6.46 12.25 10.77
CA ASN A 250 -6.96 13.62 10.82
C ASN A 250 -7.65 13.98 12.15
N SER A 251 -7.84 13.01 13.08
CA SER A 251 -8.49 13.31 14.35
C SER A 251 -8.00 12.42 15.49
N ARG A 252 -7.44 13.06 16.51
CA ARG A 252 -7.09 12.40 17.78
C ARG A 252 -8.35 11.96 18.52
N GLU A 253 -9.39 12.79 18.48
CA GLU A 253 -10.65 12.56 19.19
C GLU A 253 -11.34 11.31 18.65
N ARG A 254 -11.46 11.16 17.32
CA ARG A 254 -12.00 9.95 16.67
C ARG A 254 -11.19 8.69 16.99
N SER A 255 -9.91 8.85 17.26
CA SER A 255 -8.99 7.74 17.60
C SER A 255 -9.13 7.25 19.04
N LEU A 256 -9.81 8.01 19.92
CA LEU A 256 -10.02 7.68 21.34
C LEU A 256 -11.46 7.21 21.65
N VAL A 257 -12.29 7.03 20.65
CA VAL A 257 -13.67 6.53 20.82
C VAL A 257 -13.85 5.15 20.21
N GLY A 258 -14.77 4.37 20.75
CA GLY A 258 -15.16 3.06 20.21
C GLY A 258 -16.34 3.21 19.25
N TRP A 259 -16.17 2.73 18.02
CA TRP A 259 -17.14 2.84 16.94
C TRP A 259 -17.97 1.56 16.79
N ASP A 260 -19.24 1.72 16.46
CA ASP A 260 -20.06 0.57 16.08
C ASP A 260 -19.51 -0.07 14.81
N PRO A 261 -19.21 -1.40 14.80
CA PRO A 261 -18.64 -2.04 13.63
C PRO A 261 -19.55 -1.98 12.39
N GLN A 262 -20.88 -1.99 12.57
CA GLN A 262 -21.81 -1.87 11.45
C GLN A 262 -21.79 -0.45 10.87
N LEU A 263 -21.72 0.58 11.71
CA LEU A 263 -21.59 1.97 11.26
C LEU A 263 -20.32 2.15 10.39
N ILE A 264 -19.18 1.59 10.80
CA ILE A 264 -17.96 1.64 9.98
C ILE A 264 -18.18 1.01 8.61
N LEU A 265 -18.80 -0.19 8.57
CA LEU A 265 -19.08 -0.89 7.31
C LEU A 265 -20.07 -0.13 6.42
N ASP A 266 -21.08 0.48 7.00
CA ASP A 266 -22.10 1.27 6.28
C ASP A 266 -21.51 2.56 5.67
N GLU A 267 -20.45 3.10 6.30
CA GLU A 267 -19.76 4.32 5.85
C GLU A 267 -18.53 4.06 4.99
N LEU A 268 -18.21 2.80 4.67
CA LEU A 268 -17.15 2.50 3.71
C LEU A 268 -17.47 3.09 2.34
N SER A 269 -16.45 3.54 1.63
CA SER A 269 -16.57 3.99 0.24
C SER A 269 -17.22 2.90 -0.63
N ALA A 270 -18.02 3.32 -1.59
CA ALA A 270 -18.62 2.42 -2.59
C ALA A 270 -17.60 1.93 -3.63
N SER A 271 -16.37 2.46 -3.63
CA SER A 271 -15.32 2.04 -4.57
C SER A 271 -15.00 0.56 -4.43
N ARG A 272 -14.69 -0.09 -5.56
CA ARG A 272 -14.24 -1.48 -5.63
C ARG A 272 -12.96 -1.61 -6.46
N SER A 273 -12.29 -0.48 -6.75
CA SER A 273 -11.03 -0.46 -7.49
C SER A 273 -9.85 -0.75 -6.57
N ASN A 274 -8.82 -1.44 -7.08
CA ASN A 274 -7.56 -1.71 -6.36
C ASN A 274 -7.76 -2.26 -4.93
N GLY A 275 -8.70 -3.18 -4.76
CA GLY A 275 -8.97 -3.82 -3.48
C GLY A 275 -9.82 -3.00 -2.49
N ALA A 276 -10.22 -1.76 -2.84
CA ALA A 276 -11.07 -0.92 -1.99
C ALA A 276 -12.42 -1.60 -1.68
N PRO A 277 -13.05 -1.19 -0.59
CA PRO A 277 -12.70 -0.09 0.33
C PRO A 277 -11.94 -0.56 1.57
N LEU A 278 -11.64 -1.86 1.74
CA LEU A 278 -11.11 -2.42 2.97
C LEU A 278 -9.98 -3.42 2.68
N TRP A 279 -8.80 -3.17 3.25
CA TRP A 279 -7.62 -4.03 3.10
C TRP A 279 -7.14 -4.52 4.45
N ARG A 280 -6.99 -5.82 4.60
CA ARG A 280 -6.49 -6.48 5.81
C ARG A 280 -4.99 -6.69 5.73
N PHE A 281 -4.32 -6.51 6.88
CA PHE A 281 -2.91 -6.77 7.11
C PHE A 281 -2.72 -7.64 8.36
N SER A 282 -1.91 -8.68 8.25
CA SER A 282 -1.58 -9.53 9.39
C SER A 282 -0.46 -8.91 10.23
N ALA A 283 -0.70 -8.71 11.54
CA ALA A 283 0.32 -8.22 12.47
C ALA A 283 1.20 -9.36 13.01
N LEU A 284 0.75 -10.60 12.95
CA LEU A 284 1.40 -11.73 13.61
C LEU A 284 2.28 -12.59 12.69
N GLY A 285 2.63 -12.09 11.50
CA GLY A 285 3.62 -12.72 10.62
C GLY A 285 3.36 -14.22 10.34
N MET A 286 2.10 -14.63 10.24
CA MET A 286 1.74 -16.02 9.88
C MET A 286 1.52 -16.10 8.36
N PRO A 287 2.12 -17.15 7.71
CA PRO A 287 1.92 -17.41 6.31
C PRO A 287 0.48 -17.77 5.97
#